data_ebb2f9fa7d5719088598b739cc019029
#
_entry.id   ebb2f9fa7d5719088598b739cc019029
#
_cell.length_a   1.000
_cell.length_b   1.000
_cell.length_c   1.000
_cell.angle_alpha   90.00
_cell.angle_beta   90.00
_cell.angle_gamma   90.00
#
_symmetry.space_group_name_H-M   'P 1'
#
loop_
_entity.id
_entity.type
_entity.pdbx_description
1 polymer ?
#
loop_
_entity_poly.entity_id
_entity_poly.type
_entity_poly.pdbx_seq_one_letter_code
_entity_poly.pdbx_strand_id
1 'polypeptide(L)'
;VDITQTFFAVQADDADGETKLTGIASFPADAASDAIREQYGELERYTLHYSGRASEAGIERVELSDWQETTATAQFPLALYALVDGKYLVPDGELAAGTAYLALDSMGLCGRNVIPLESITMLTRIRYARADGTFAESWVSSDTLTENDAAPAAPKREPIPTLESYQITLNGTAYTAFAINKVEKGYDAFADIAGTQTAVVDVLTSAAQGVIAEYGVDASDLLCRTVVEYGYRADKGCWQVDFTIPQRDMADDAYEVEVDDKDGKVTGLWGPQDGNG
;
A
#
# COMPACT_ATOMS: atom_id res chain seq x y z
N VAL A 1 -3.93 32.14 13.39
CA VAL A 1 -3.01 31.06 13.04
C VAL A 1 -3.02 30.95 11.54
N ASP A 2 -1.87 31.14 10.88
CA ASP A 2 -1.76 30.92 9.44
C ASP A 2 -1.67 29.40 9.21
N ILE A 3 -2.78 28.81 8.73
CA ILE A 3 -2.94 27.37 8.58
C ILE A 3 -2.35 26.88 7.24
N THR A 4 -1.41 27.58 6.66
CA THR A 4 -0.84 27.26 5.33
C THR A 4 -0.02 25.96 5.25
N GLN A 5 0.15 25.21 6.35
CA GLN A 5 0.83 23.92 6.40
C GLN A 5 -0.05 22.78 6.92
N THR A 6 -1.34 22.87 6.74
CA THR A 6 -2.29 21.87 7.25
C THR A 6 -2.60 20.84 6.17
N PHE A 7 -2.41 19.57 6.47
CA PHE A 7 -2.91 18.48 5.63
C PHE A 7 -4.38 18.25 5.98
N PHE A 8 -5.26 18.58 5.05
CA PHE A 8 -6.69 18.32 5.20
C PHE A 8 -7.01 16.91 4.68
N ALA A 9 -7.54 16.06 5.53
CA ALA A 9 -8.34 14.93 5.07
C ALA A 9 -9.79 15.41 5.01
N VAL A 10 -10.37 15.44 3.83
CA VAL A 10 -11.80 15.75 3.64
C VAL A 10 -12.54 14.43 3.60
N GLN A 11 -13.38 14.18 4.58
CA GLN A 11 -14.34 13.10 4.52
C GLN A 11 -15.72 13.71 4.21
N ALA A 12 -16.23 13.47 3.02
CA ALA A 12 -17.58 13.87 2.65
C ALA A 12 -18.58 12.92 3.34
N ASP A 13 -19.48 13.46 4.14
CA ASP A 13 -20.62 12.72 4.68
C ASP A 13 -21.84 13.07 3.83
N ASP A 14 -22.30 12.13 3.00
CA ASP A 14 -23.29 12.35 1.95
C ASP A 14 -24.73 12.59 2.45
N ALA A 15 -24.98 12.48 3.76
CA ALA A 15 -26.36 12.47 4.26
C ALA A 15 -27.05 13.84 4.25
N ASP A 16 -26.31 14.95 4.38
CA ASP A 16 -26.89 16.29 4.53
C ASP A 16 -26.26 17.38 3.65
N GLY A 17 -25.38 17.02 2.70
CA GLY A 17 -24.69 18.02 1.85
C GLY A 17 -23.64 18.86 2.59
N GLU A 18 -23.30 18.50 3.81
CA GLU A 18 -22.25 19.12 4.61
C GLU A 18 -20.95 18.32 4.51
N THR A 19 -19.86 18.99 4.20
CA THR A 19 -18.54 18.38 4.21
C THR A 19 -17.95 18.44 5.62
N LYS A 20 -17.74 17.30 6.24
CA LYS A 20 -17.05 17.20 7.52
C LYS A 20 -15.54 17.28 7.28
N LEU A 21 -14.89 18.24 7.92
CA LEU A 21 -13.44 18.39 7.90
C LEU A 21 -12.85 17.77 9.17
N THR A 22 -11.93 16.84 9.01
CA THR A 22 -11.14 16.32 10.12
C THR A 22 -9.68 16.26 9.69
N GLY A 23 -8.76 16.53 10.61
CA GLY A 23 -7.35 16.42 10.29
C GLY A 23 -6.47 16.79 11.48
N ILE A 24 -5.19 16.83 11.19
CA ILE A 24 -4.13 17.16 12.14
C ILE A 24 -3.42 18.41 11.63
N ALA A 25 -3.33 19.44 12.47
CA ALA A 25 -2.52 20.62 12.23
C ALA A 25 -1.24 20.53 13.05
N SER A 26 -0.09 20.57 12.40
CA SER A 26 1.21 20.64 13.08
C SER A 26 1.92 21.93 12.70
N PHE A 27 2.32 22.72 13.69
CA PHE A 27 2.96 24.02 13.49
C PHE A 27 3.99 24.31 14.59
N PRO A 28 5.05 25.08 14.31
CA PRO A 28 6.07 25.42 15.27
C PRO A 28 5.53 26.40 16.33
N ALA A 29 6.23 26.52 17.47
CA ALA A 29 5.83 27.34 18.61
C ALA A 29 5.57 28.81 18.25
N ASP A 30 6.36 29.38 17.35
CA ASP A 30 6.23 30.78 16.93
C ASP A 30 4.95 31.06 16.12
N ALA A 31 4.37 30.03 15.52
CA ALA A 31 3.08 30.11 14.83
C ALA A 31 1.87 29.89 15.78
N ALA A 32 2.09 29.49 17.03
CA ALA A 32 1.01 29.28 17.99
C ALA A 32 0.46 30.61 18.54
N SER A 33 -0.87 30.70 18.65
CA SER A 33 -1.50 31.82 19.36
C SER A 33 -1.28 31.72 20.87
N ASP A 34 -1.39 32.87 21.57
CA ASP A 34 -1.28 32.91 23.01
C ASP A 34 -2.29 31.96 23.68
N ALA A 35 -3.50 31.86 23.17
CA ALA A 35 -4.53 30.96 23.66
C ALA A 35 -4.12 29.47 23.57
N ILE A 36 -3.42 29.09 22.50
CA ILE A 36 -2.88 27.72 22.36
C ILE A 36 -1.77 27.48 23.36
N ARG A 37 -0.86 28.44 23.55
CA ARG A 37 0.21 28.34 24.54
C ARG A 37 -0.33 28.28 25.99
N GLU A 38 -1.35 29.08 26.27
CA GLU A 38 -1.99 29.06 27.59
C GLU A 38 -2.69 27.73 27.87
N GLN A 39 -3.31 27.12 26.86
CA GLN A 39 -4.05 25.86 27.00
C GLN A 39 -3.13 24.64 27.06
N TYR A 40 -2.08 24.59 26.24
CA TYR A 40 -1.23 23.40 26.07
C TYR A 40 0.20 23.55 26.61
N GLY A 41 0.54 24.72 27.15
CA GLY A 41 1.88 25.05 27.62
C GLY A 41 2.85 25.45 26.50
N GLU A 42 4.10 25.73 26.88
CA GLU A 42 5.15 26.09 25.92
C GLU A 42 5.78 24.82 25.34
N LEU A 43 5.53 24.56 24.07
CA LEU A 43 6.05 23.41 23.32
C LEU A 43 6.87 23.93 22.13
N GLU A 44 7.87 23.17 21.68
CA GLU A 44 8.64 23.51 20.48
C GLU A 44 7.78 23.40 19.21
N ARG A 45 6.80 22.48 19.21
CA ARG A 45 5.84 22.25 18.15
C ARG A 45 4.51 21.81 18.75
N TYR A 46 3.44 22.32 18.17
CA TYR A 46 2.08 21.93 18.52
C TYR A 46 1.53 21.03 17.43
N THR A 47 0.86 19.95 17.84
CA THR A 47 0.12 19.08 16.95
C THR A 47 -1.28 18.93 17.52
N LEU A 48 -2.27 19.44 16.80
CA LEU A 48 -3.65 19.50 17.25
C LEU A 48 -4.56 18.79 16.26
N HIS A 49 -5.51 18.04 16.79
CA HIS A 49 -6.61 17.56 15.99
C HIS A 49 -7.63 18.66 15.80
N TYR A 50 -8.15 18.78 14.60
CA TYR A 50 -9.26 19.65 14.33
C TYR A 50 -10.43 18.86 13.73
N SER A 51 -11.63 19.28 14.07
CA SER A 51 -12.86 18.89 13.40
C SER A 51 -13.66 20.13 13.05
N GLY A 52 -14.30 20.11 11.91
CA GLY A 52 -15.07 21.26 11.46
C GLY A 52 -16.07 20.89 10.39
N ARG A 53 -16.81 21.87 9.92
CA ARG A 53 -17.75 21.73 8.81
C ARG A 53 -17.40 22.76 7.75
N ALA A 54 -17.53 22.36 6.49
CA ALA A 54 -17.49 23.26 5.35
C ALA A 54 -18.80 23.17 4.59
N SER A 55 -19.30 24.34 4.15
CA SER A 55 -20.39 24.42 3.20
C SER A 55 -19.87 25.00 1.89
N GLU A 56 -20.73 25.10 0.86
CA GLU A 56 -20.40 25.81 -0.39
C GLU A 56 -20.00 27.28 -0.14
N ALA A 57 -20.36 27.85 1.01
CA ALA A 57 -20.00 29.22 1.40
C ALA A 57 -18.61 29.34 2.05
N GLY A 58 -17.96 28.22 2.40
CA GLY A 58 -16.64 28.17 3.02
C GLY A 58 -16.59 27.39 4.32
N ILE A 59 -15.47 27.51 5.05
CA ILE A 59 -15.25 26.84 6.34
C ILE A 59 -16.04 27.63 7.42
N GLU A 60 -17.05 27.00 8.00
CA GLU A 60 -17.92 27.68 8.97
C GLU A 60 -17.33 27.66 10.38
N ARG A 61 -16.70 26.56 10.78
CA ARG A 61 -16.12 26.41 12.11
C ARG A 61 -15.08 25.31 12.12
N VAL A 62 -13.97 25.57 12.82
CA VAL A 62 -12.96 24.55 13.18
C VAL A 62 -12.85 24.51 14.68
N GLU A 63 -13.04 23.35 15.27
CA GLU A 63 -12.82 23.08 16.67
C GLU A 63 -11.52 22.31 16.82
N LEU A 64 -10.63 22.80 17.70
CA LEU A 64 -9.45 22.08 18.13
C LEU A 64 -9.83 21.23 19.35
N SER A 65 -9.55 19.94 19.29
CA SER A 65 -9.82 19.03 20.41
C SER A 65 -8.50 18.64 21.11
N ASP A 66 -8.61 18.36 22.42
CA ASP A 66 -7.51 18.02 23.33
C ASP A 66 -6.88 16.65 23.06
N TRP A 67 -6.73 16.26 21.82
CA TRP A 67 -6.03 15.02 21.53
C TRP A 67 -4.53 15.26 21.63
N GLN A 68 -3.92 14.88 22.75
CA GLN A 68 -2.49 14.72 22.82
C GLN A 68 -2.13 13.49 21.99
N GLU A 69 -1.45 13.70 20.88
CA GLU A 69 -0.81 12.61 20.17
C GLU A 69 0.22 11.98 21.10
N THR A 70 -0.08 10.80 21.59
CA THR A 70 0.89 10.00 22.33
C THR A 70 1.91 9.48 21.32
N THR A 71 3.10 10.07 21.33
CA THR A 71 4.23 9.46 20.66
C THR A 71 4.57 8.16 21.38
N ALA A 72 4.56 7.05 20.66
CA ALA A 72 5.09 5.80 21.13
C ALA A 72 6.59 5.70 20.84
N THR A 73 7.29 4.84 21.54
CA THR A 73 8.71 4.57 21.29
C THR A 73 8.87 3.12 20.84
N ALA A 74 9.56 2.91 19.73
CA ALA A 74 9.85 1.57 19.25
C ALA A 74 10.72 0.80 20.26
N GLN A 75 10.20 -0.28 20.83
CA GLN A 75 10.93 -1.09 21.80
C GLN A 75 11.96 -2.02 21.13
N PHE A 76 11.72 -2.39 19.89
CA PHE A 76 12.60 -3.15 19.02
C PHE A 76 12.59 -2.54 17.61
N PRO A 77 13.52 -2.91 16.73
CA PRO A 77 13.52 -2.39 15.37
C PRO A 77 12.24 -2.76 14.62
N LEU A 78 11.54 -1.77 14.03
CA LEU A 78 10.31 -1.97 13.27
C LEU A 78 10.61 -2.01 11.79
N ALA A 79 10.15 -3.03 11.08
CA ALA A 79 10.21 -3.05 9.63
C ALA A 79 9.30 -1.97 9.06
N LEU A 80 9.85 -1.15 8.18
CA LEU A 80 9.13 -0.10 7.47
C LEU A 80 8.77 -0.57 6.06
N TYR A 81 7.62 -0.14 5.61
CA TYR A 81 7.10 -0.47 4.29
C TYR A 81 6.59 0.78 3.58
N ALA A 82 6.83 0.84 2.28
CA ALA A 82 6.17 1.77 1.37
C ALA A 82 5.02 1.07 0.65
N LEU A 83 3.94 1.79 0.41
CA LEU A 83 2.82 1.30 -0.39
C LEU A 83 2.92 1.90 -1.80
N VAL A 84 3.29 1.07 -2.78
CA VAL A 84 3.40 1.45 -4.19
C VAL A 84 2.06 1.22 -4.87
N ASP A 85 1.59 2.21 -5.65
CA ASP A 85 0.30 2.20 -6.36
C ASP A 85 -0.91 1.88 -5.47
N GLY A 86 -0.79 2.11 -4.15
CA GLY A 86 -1.85 1.81 -3.19
C GLY A 86 -2.13 0.31 -2.98
N LYS A 87 -1.33 -0.59 -3.53
CA LYS A 87 -1.57 -2.04 -3.51
C LYS A 87 -0.32 -2.91 -3.29
N TYR A 88 0.87 -2.42 -3.61
CA TYR A 88 2.11 -3.18 -3.41
C TYR A 88 2.85 -2.70 -2.17
N LEU A 89 3.09 -3.60 -1.25
CA LEU A 89 3.93 -3.33 -0.08
C LEU A 89 5.38 -3.69 -0.41
N VAL A 90 6.27 -2.73 -0.27
CA VAL A 90 7.70 -2.94 -0.48
C VAL A 90 8.48 -2.56 0.77
N PRO A 91 9.60 -3.25 1.08
CA PRO A 91 10.47 -2.86 2.18
C PRO A 91 10.98 -1.43 1.99
N ASP A 92 10.87 -0.62 3.05
CA ASP A 92 11.31 0.80 3.08
C ASP A 92 12.33 1.04 4.21
N GLY A 93 13.02 0.01 4.63
CA GLY A 93 14.02 0.07 5.67
C GLY A 93 13.51 -0.35 7.05
N GLU A 94 14.10 0.25 8.08
CA GLU A 94 13.83 -0.11 9.47
C GLU A 94 13.86 1.12 10.37
N LEU A 95 12.91 1.23 11.29
CA LEU A 95 12.93 2.19 12.37
C LEU A 95 13.69 1.59 13.54
N ALA A 96 14.77 2.24 13.97
CA ALA A 96 15.61 1.73 15.04
C ALA A 96 14.86 1.70 16.40
N ALA A 97 15.18 0.73 17.24
CA ALA A 97 14.71 0.72 18.62
C ALA A 97 15.10 2.02 19.34
N GLY A 98 14.22 2.49 20.21
CA GLY A 98 14.38 3.77 20.91
C GLY A 98 13.89 5.00 20.12
N THR A 99 13.50 4.84 18.85
CA THR A 99 12.99 5.95 18.04
C THR A 99 11.52 6.22 18.39
N ALA A 100 11.21 7.48 18.64
CA ALA A 100 9.84 7.93 18.83
C ALA A 100 9.08 7.97 17.49
N TYR A 101 7.84 7.54 17.50
CA TYR A 101 6.94 7.60 16.35
C TYR A 101 5.52 7.97 16.76
N LEU A 102 4.76 8.46 15.80
CA LEU A 102 3.35 8.77 15.94
C LEU A 102 2.56 7.82 15.04
N ALA A 103 1.61 7.10 15.60
CA ALA A 103 0.65 6.34 14.82
C ALA A 103 -0.42 7.27 14.24
N LEU A 104 -0.64 7.22 12.94
CA LEU A 104 -1.58 8.11 12.23
C LEU A 104 -2.91 7.41 11.97
N ASP A 105 -2.90 6.44 11.07
CA ASP A 105 -4.08 5.71 10.62
C ASP A 105 -3.74 4.25 10.36
N SER A 106 -4.76 3.41 10.31
CA SER A 106 -4.58 1.97 10.05
C SER A 106 -5.46 1.53 8.90
N MET A 107 -4.95 0.57 8.13
CA MET A 107 -5.68 -0.06 7.05
C MET A 107 -5.62 -1.58 7.15
N GLY A 108 -6.75 -2.24 6.90
CA GLY A 108 -6.79 -3.69 6.70
C GLY A 108 -6.25 -4.05 5.34
N LEU A 109 -5.46 -5.11 5.29
CA LEU A 109 -5.06 -5.73 4.04
C LEU A 109 -6.09 -6.80 3.72
N CYS A 110 -6.90 -6.55 2.69
CA CYS A 110 -7.76 -7.61 2.16
C CYS A 110 -6.88 -8.72 1.58
N GLY A 111 -7.30 -9.95 1.81
CA GLY A 111 -6.58 -11.20 1.62
C GLY A 111 -5.81 -11.48 0.33
N ARG A 112 -5.55 -10.48 -0.52
CA ARG A 112 -4.85 -10.66 -1.80
C ARG A 112 -3.90 -9.55 -2.19
N ASN A 113 -3.63 -8.64 -1.29
CA ASN A 113 -2.52 -7.75 -1.50
C ASN A 113 -1.21 -8.56 -1.42
N VAL A 114 -0.26 -8.14 -2.19
CA VAL A 114 1.06 -8.69 -2.50
C VAL A 114 1.90 -9.16 -1.31
N ILE A 115 1.35 -9.12 -0.14
CA ILE A 115 2.03 -9.49 1.08
C ILE A 115 1.74 -10.95 1.37
N PRO A 116 2.70 -11.69 1.93
CA PRO A 116 2.40 -12.97 2.53
C PRO A 116 1.28 -12.75 3.55
N LEU A 117 0.09 -13.14 3.18
CA LEU A 117 -1.16 -12.88 3.90
C LEU A 117 -1.23 -13.44 5.29
N GLU A 118 -0.37 -14.40 5.56
CA GLU A 118 -0.36 -15.14 6.81
C GLU A 118 0.28 -14.34 7.94
N SER A 119 1.07 -13.29 7.63
CA SER A 119 1.84 -12.57 8.63
C SER A 119 1.43 -11.10 8.86
N ILE A 120 0.79 -10.45 7.90
CA ILE A 120 0.38 -9.03 8.05
C ILE A 120 -1.06 -8.87 7.61
N THR A 121 -1.98 -8.69 8.55
CA THR A 121 -3.41 -8.48 8.28
C THR A 121 -3.80 -7.01 8.35
N MET A 122 -3.06 -6.22 9.12
CA MET A 122 -3.29 -4.80 9.34
C MET A 122 -2.00 -4.02 9.24
N LEU A 123 -2.05 -2.87 8.61
CA LEU A 123 -0.95 -1.89 8.58
C LEU A 123 -1.35 -0.64 9.35
N THR A 124 -0.38 -0.09 10.08
CA THR A 124 -0.50 1.24 10.67
C THR A 124 0.51 2.17 10.01
N ARG A 125 0.06 3.32 9.56
CA ARG A 125 0.94 4.39 9.08
C ARG A 125 1.50 5.13 10.27
N ILE A 126 2.82 5.26 10.31
CA ILE A 126 3.53 5.98 11.36
C ILE A 126 4.30 7.16 10.79
N ARG A 127 4.46 8.21 11.60
CA ARG A 127 5.35 9.33 11.33
C ARG A 127 6.49 9.33 12.34
N TYR A 128 7.70 9.55 11.87
CA TYR A 128 8.90 9.58 12.69
C TYR A 128 9.91 10.61 12.18
N ALA A 129 10.81 11.07 13.06
CA ALA A 129 11.89 11.96 12.67
C ALA A 129 13.07 11.17 12.09
N ARG A 130 13.60 11.62 10.95
CA ARG A 130 14.88 11.15 10.40
C ARG A 130 16.05 11.79 11.11
N ALA A 131 17.24 11.23 10.93
CA ALA A 131 18.47 11.75 11.51
C ALA A 131 18.82 13.19 11.08
N ASP A 132 18.33 13.62 9.92
CA ASP A 132 18.49 14.99 9.42
C ASP A 132 17.45 15.98 9.96
N GLY A 133 16.57 15.53 10.87
CA GLY A 133 15.51 16.34 11.45
C GLY A 133 14.25 16.47 10.60
N THR A 134 14.22 15.87 9.41
CA THR A 134 12.99 15.81 8.60
C THR A 134 12.06 14.71 9.08
N PHE A 135 10.76 14.85 8.81
CA PHE A 135 9.79 13.80 9.11
C PHE A 135 9.60 12.89 7.90
N ALA A 136 9.41 11.61 8.21
CA ALA A 136 9.03 10.59 7.24
C ALA A 136 7.76 9.89 7.69
N GLU A 137 7.04 9.31 6.74
CA GLU A 137 5.91 8.44 6.97
C GLU A 137 6.19 7.11 6.28
N SER A 138 5.88 6.02 6.97
CA SER A 138 5.99 4.66 6.44
C SER A 138 4.91 3.79 7.08
N TRP A 139 4.66 2.64 6.49
CA TRP A 139 3.74 1.66 7.02
C TRP A 139 4.50 0.62 7.85
N VAL A 140 3.88 0.16 8.92
CA VAL A 140 4.37 -0.94 9.78
C VAL A 140 3.25 -1.95 9.99
N SER A 141 3.60 -3.20 10.30
CA SER A 141 2.58 -4.17 10.74
C SER A 141 1.96 -3.73 12.05
N SER A 142 0.64 -3.65 12.12
CA SER A 142 -0.07 -3.27 13.34
C SER A 142 0.19 -4.25 14.49
N ASP A 143 0.39 -5.53 14.18
CA ASP A 143 0.69 -6.55 15.18
C ASP A 143 2.01 -6.26 15.89
N THR A 144 3.01 -5.73 15.16
CA THR A 144 4.29 -5.35 15.77
C THR A 144 4.18 -4.14 16.70
N LEU A 145 3.16 -3.30 16.56
CA LEU A 145 2.92 -2.17 17.47
C LEU A 145 2.23 -2.59 18.76
N THR A 146 1.30 -3.55 18.69
CA THR A 146 0.61 -4.07 19.89
C THR A 146 1.52 -4.91 20.77
N GLU A 147 2.49 -5.61 20.19
CA GLU A 147 3.50 -6.37 20.94
C GLU A 147 4.52 -5.46 21.62
N ASN A 148 4.55 -4.19 21.28
CA ASN A 148 5.47 -3.19 21.82
C ASN A 148 5.29 -2.94 23.35
N ASP A 149 4.14 -3.31 23.91
CA ASP A 149 3.86 -3.13 25.34
C ASP A 149 4.51 -4.20 26.26
N ALA A 150 5.05 -5.27 25.71
CA ALA A 150 5.47 -6.46 26.44
C ALA A 150 6.91 -6.94 26.16
N ALA A 151 7.85 -6.11 25.75
CA ALA A 151 9.27 -6.44 25.51
C ALA A 151 9.54 -7.89 25.03
N PRO A 152 8.88 -8.39 23.99
CA PRO A 152 9.11 -9.73 23.47
C PRO A 152 10.29 -9.75 22.51
N ALA A 153 10.75 -10.94 22.20
CA ALA A 153 11.66 -11.13 21.07
C ALA A 153 11.04 -10.55 19.80
N ALA A 154 11.85 -9.82 19.02
CA ALA A 154 11.39 -9.26 17.75
C ALA A 154 10.62 -10.30 16.95
N PRO A 155 9.43 -9.96 16.42
CA PRO A 155 8.62 -10.91 15.67
C PRO A 155 9.42 -11.47 14.49
N LYS A 156 9.23 -12.74 14.20
CA LYS A 156 9.83 -13.34 13.01
C LYS A 156 9.25 -12.63 11.80
N ARG A 157 10.12 -12.04 11.00
CA ARG A 157 9.75 -11.41 9.74
C ARG A 157 9.78 -12.44 8.64
N GLU A 158 8.69 -12.60 7.94
CA GLU A 158 8.69 -13.32 6.69
C GLU A 158 9.25 -12.40 5.58
N PRO A 159 10.03 -12.93 4.64
CA PRO A 159 10.53 -12.14 3.54
C PRO A 159 9.36 -11.65 2.69
N ILE A 160 9.33 -10.35 2.41
CA ILE A 160 8.41 -9.79 1.43
C ILE A 160 9.01 -10.02 0.05
N PRO A 161 8.25 -10.59 -0.91
CA PRO A 161 8.71 -10.76 -2.27
C PRO A 161 9.16 -9.43 -2.89
N THR A 162 10.19 -9.48 -3.72
CA THR A 162 10.69 -8.30 -4.43
C THR A 162 9.66 -7.84 -5.47
N LEU A 163 9.31 -6.56 -5.44
CA LEU A 163 8.52 -5.94 -6.49
C LEU A 163 9.44 -5.51 -7.63
N GLU A 164 9.25 -6.08 -8.80
CA GLU A 164 9.98 -5.73 -10.00
C GLU A 164 9.14 -4.82 -10.90
N SER A 165 9.81 -3.99 -11.71
CA SER A 165 9.13 -3.11 -12.66
C SER A 165 9.57 -3.41 -14.09
N TYR A 166 8.61 -3.55 -15.00
CA TYR A 166 8.81 -3.86 -16.41
C TYR A 166 8.18 -2.80 -17.29
N GLN A 167 8.88 -2.36 -18.33
CA GLN A 167 8.31 -1.50 -19.36
C GLN A 167 7.67 -2.39 -20.42
N ILE A 168 6.35 -2.38 -20.51
CA ILE A 168 5.57 -3.15 -21.51
C ILE A 168 4.87 -2.20 -22.46
N THR A 169 4.57 -2.67 -23.67
CA THR A 169 3.84 -1.89 -24.68
C THR A 169 2.53 -2.58 -25.03
N LEU A 170 1.42 -1.92 -24.75
CA LEU A 170 0.07 -2.40 -25.03
C LEU A 170 -0.60 -1.46 -26.03
N ASN A 171 -1.07 -1.97 -27.15
CA ASN A 171 -1.71 -1.17 -28.20
C ASN A 171 -0.91 0.06 -28.64
N GLY A 172 0.44 -0.04 -28.63
CA GLY A 172 1.33 1.04 -29.02
C GLY A 172 1.61 2.08 -27.92
N THR A 173 1.04 1.92 -26.73
CA THR A 173 1.28 2.78 -25.56
C THR A 173 2.18 2.07 -24.56
N ALA A 174 3.20 2.78 -24.07
CA ALA A 174 4.11 2.26 -23.03
C ALA A 174 3.49 2.38 -21.63
N TYR A 175 3.62 1.32 -20.85
CA TYR A 175 3.18 1.24 -19.45
C TYR A 175 4.30 0.68 -18.58
N THR A 176 4.32 1.08 -17.32
CA THR A 176 5.12 0.41 -16.30
C THR A 176 4.25 -0.64 -15.62
N ALA A 177 4.58 -1.91 -15.78
CA ALA A 177 3.96 -3.01 -15.05
C ALA A 177 4.82 -3.35 -13.83
N PHE A 178 4.24 -3.29 -12.64
CA PHE A 178 4.85 -3.83 -11.43
C PHE A 178 4.40 -5.27 -11.26
N ALA A 179 5.33 -6.18 -10.99
CA ALA A 179 5.01 -7.60 -10.87
C ALA A 179 5.89 -8.31 -9.85
N ILE A 180 5.40 -9.44 -9.32
CA ILE A 180 6.09 -10.28 -8.36
C ILE A 180 6.33 -11.65 -8.96
N ASN A 181 7.54 -12.17 -8.74
CA ASN A 181 7.87 -13.54 -9.08
C ASN A 181 7.26 -14.50 -8.05
N LYS A 182 6.43 -15.44 -8.50
CA LYS A 182 5.79 -16.46 -7.65
C LYS A 182 6.78 -17.37 -6.93
N VAL A 183 7.99 -17.55 -7.46
CA VAL A 183 9.06 -18.31 -6.80
C VAL A 183 9.41 -17.67 -5.46
N GLU A 184 9.48 -16.36 -5.39
CA GLU A 184 9.81 -15.63 -4.15
C GLU A 184 8.71 -15.75 -3.09
N LYS A 185 7.47 -16.08 -3.49
CA LYS A 185 6.36 -16.36 -2.58
C LYS A 185 6.37 -17.81 -2.06
N GLY A 186 7.34 -18.62 -2.45
CA GLY A 186 7.48 -20.00 -1.96
C GLY A 186 6.50 -21.00 -2.56
N TYR A 187 5.91 -20.71 -3.72
CA TYR A 187 5.06 -21.68 -4.40
C TYR A 187 5.90 -22.78 -5.08
N ASP A 188 5.85 -23.99 -4.58
CA ASP A 188 6.61 -25.15 -5.06
C ASP A 188 6.37 -25.53 -6.53
N ALA A 189 5.28 -25.05 -7.12
CA ALA A 189 4.92 -25.31 -8.51
C ALA A 189 5.73 -24.50 -9.53
N PHE A 190 6.46 -23.47 -9.09
CA PHE A 190 7.20 -22.59 -9.97
C PHE A 190 8.70 -22.79 -9.84
N ALA A 191 9.40 -22.69 -10.96
CA ALA A 191 10.84 -22.88 -11.05
C ALA A 191 11.55 -21.55 -11.30
N ASP A 192 12.87 -21.53 -11.04
CA ASP A 192 13.73 -20.44 -11.43
C ASP A 192 13.59 -20.15 -12.94
N ILE A 193 13.57 -18.88 -13.28
CA ILE A 193 13.43 -18.39 -14.65
C ILE A 193 14.71 -18.45 -15.46
N ALA A 194 15.83 -18.82 -14.81
CA ALA A 194 17.11 -19.02 -15.50
C ALA A 194 17.01 -20.17 -16.51
N GLY A 195 17.07 -19.86 -17.80
CA GLY A 195 17.00 -20.83 -18.88
C GLY A 195 15.67 -20.89 -19.63
N THR A 196 14.70 -20.06 -19.28
CA THR A 196 13.49 -19.82 -20.08
C THR A 196 13.84 -19.18 -21.43
N GLN A 197 13.00 -19.39 -22.46
CA GLN A 197 13.25 -18.90 -23.81
C GLN A 197 12.63 -17.52 -24.03
N THR A 198 11.49 -17.26 -23.42
CA THR A 198 10.75 -16.00 -23.52
C THR A 198 11.10 -15.08 -22.34
N ALA A 199 11.43 -13.84 -22.64
CA ALA A 199 11.74 -12.84 -21.61
C ALA A 199 10.47 -12.46 -20.82
N VAL A 200 10.61 -12.19 -19.52
CA VAL A 200 9.50 -11.80 -18.64
C VAL A 200 8.68 -10.62 -19.20
N VAL A 201 9.35 -9.63 -19.77
CA VAL A 201 8.67 -8.47 -20.40
C VAL A 201 7.75 -8.88 -21.54
N ASP A 202 8.15 -9.87 -22.35
CA ASP A 202 7.36 -10.38 -23.46
C ASP A 202 6.19 -11.23 -22.94
N VAL A 203 6.43 -12.04 -21.91
CA VAL A 203 5.41 -12.82 -21.21
C VAL A 203 4.31 -11.90 -20.65
N LEU A 204 4.70 -10.87 -19.87
CA LEU A 204 3.75 -9.90 -19.29
C LEU A 204 2.98 -9.14 -20.37
N THR A 205 3.66 -8.77 -21.46
CA THR A 205 3.03 -8.10 -22.61
C THR A 205 1.98 -8.99 -23.25
N SER A 206 2.35 -10.24 -23.56
CA SER A 206 1.44 -11.21 -24.18
C SER A 206 0.24 -11.52 -23.30
N ALA A 207 0.48 -11.73 -22.02
CA ALA A 207 -0.59 -12.00 -21.05
C ALA A 207 -1.56 -10.83 -20.94
N ALA A 208 -1.06 -9.60 -20.77
CA ALA A 208 -1.92 -8.41 -20.68
C ALA A 208 -2.70 -8.18 -21.97
N GLN A 209 -2.08 -8.34 -23.14
CA GLN A 209 -2.76 -8.24 -24.44
C GLN A 209 -3.86 -9.30 -24.58
N GLY A 210 -3.62 -10.52 -24.12
CA GLY A 210 -4.61 -11.59 -24.11
C GLY A 210 -5.85 -11.22 -23.29
N VAL A 211 -5.65 -10.73 -22.07
CA VAL A 211 -6.75 -10.28 -21.19
C VAL A 211 -7.53 -9.12 -21.82
N ILE A 212 -6.82 -8.11 -22.34
CA ILE A 212 -7.46 -6.96 -23.01
C ILE A 212 -8.30 -7.40 -24.20
N ALA A 213 -7.76 -8.29 -25.04
CA ALA A 213 -8.45 -8.76 -26.25
C ALA A 213 -9.69 -9.61 -25.94
N GLU A 214 -9.62 -10.49 -24.95
CA GLU A 214 -10.71 -11.41 -24.62
C GLU A 214 -11.82 -10.74 -23.80
N TYR A 215 -11.44 -9.94 -22.78
CA TYR A 215 -12.42 -9.38 -21.84
C TYR A 215 -12.75 -7.90 -22.10
N GLY A 216 -12.10 -7.26 -23.06
CA GLY A 216 -12.36 -5.87 -23.41
C GLY A 216 -12.00 -4.85 -22.31
N VAL A 217 -11.12 -5.23 -21.38
CA VAL A 217 -10.67 -4.32 -20.30
C VAL A 217 -9.68 -3.30 -20.86
N ASP A 218 -9.69 -2.09 -20.28
CA ASP A 218 -8.69 -1.08 -20.61
C ASP A 218 -7.31 -1.45 -20.04
N ALA A 219 -6.23 -1.19 -20.79
CA ALA A 219 -4.88 -1.52 -20.37
C ALA A 219 -4.45 -0.81 -19.09
N SER A 220 -4.82 0.47 -18.95
CA SER A 220 -4.53 1.24 -17.75
C SER A 220 -5.30 0.71 -16.55
N ASP A 221 -6.58 0.40 -16.73
CA ASP A 221 -7.44 -0.18 -15.69
C ASP A 221 -6.92 -1.56 -15.26
N LEU A 222 -6.54 -2.43 -16.20
CA LEU A 222 -5.98 -3.74 -15.87
C LEU A 222 -4.77 -3.59 -14.96
N LEU A 223 -3.78 -2.79 -15.35
CA LEU A 223 -2.54 -2.63 -14.59
C LEU A 223 -2.74 -1.85 -13.29
N CYS A 224 -3.66 -0.88 -13.27
CA CYS A 224 -3.93 -0.08 -12.07
C CYS A 224 -4.71 -0.86 -11.00
N ARG A 225 -5.66 -1.72 -11.41
CA ARG A 225 -6.59 -2.38 -10.47
C ARG A 225 -6.19 -3.78 -10.05
N THR A 226 -5.17 -4.37 -10.68
CA THR A 226 -4.75 -5.74 -10.35
C THR A 226 -3.36 -5.79 -9.76
N VAL A 227 -3.12 -6.82 -8.98
CA VAL A 227 -1.80 -7.26 -8.54
C VAL A 227 -1.30 -8.26 -9.57
N VAL A 228 -0.14 -8.01 -10.14
CA VAL A 228 0.43 -8.88 -11.18
C VAL A 228 1.46 -9.82 -10.55
N GLU A 229 1.24 -11.11 -10.76
CA GLU A 229 2.19 -12.15 -10.35
C GLU A 229 2.55 -13.01 -11.56
N TYR A 230 3.79 -13.44 -11.65
CA TYR A 230 4.24 -14.31 -12.72
C TYR A 230 5.14 -15.43 -12.20
N GLY A 231 5.16 -16.54 -12.90
CA GLY A 231 6.04 -17.66 -12.59
C GLY A 231 6.14 -18.65 -13.74
N TYR A 232 7.28 -19.35 -13.80
CA TYR A 232 7.51 -20.36 -14.81
C TYR A 232 7.17 -21.76 -14.30
N ARG A 233 6.33 -22.48 -15.02
CA ARG A 233 5.92 -23.87 -14.77
C ARG A 233 6.81 -24.81 -15.59
N ALA A 234 7.92 -25.26 -15.02
CA ALA A 234 8.86 -26.15 -15.70
C ALA A 234 8.25 -27.51 -16.09
N ASP A 235 7.29 -28.00 -15.30
CA ASP A 235 6.54 -29.22 -15.58
C ASP A 235 5.63 -29.11 -16.82
N LYS A 236 5.21 -27.91 -17.18
CA LYS A 236 4.34 -27.62 -18.30
C LYS A 236 5.06 -26.93 -19.48
N GLY A 237 6.25 -26.37 -19.26
CA GLY A 237 6.96 -25.58 -20.24
C GLY A 237 6.25 -24.25 -20.58
N CYS A 238 5.52 -23.69 -19.63
CA CYS A 238 4.78 -22.45 -19.83
C CYS A 238 4.94 -21.50 -18.64
N TRP A 239 4.65 -20.24 -18.89
CA TRP A 239 4.50 -19.21 -17.87
C TRP A 239 3.06 -19.13 -17.41
N GLN A 240 2.86 -18.82 -16.15
CA GLN A 240 1.57 -18.43 -15.59
C GLN A 240 1.66 -16.99 -15.12
N VAL A 241 0.73 -16.15 -15.57
CA VAL A 241 0.60 -14.76 -15.15
C VAL A 241 -0.80 -14.55 -14.60
N ASP A 242 -0.86 -14.04 -13.37
CA ASP A 242 -2.13 -13.74 -12.72
C ASP A 242 -2.26 -12.22 -12.55
N PHE A 243 -3.43 -11.71 -12.92
CA PHE A 243 -3.86 -10.33 -12.67
C PHE A 243 -4.96 -10.39 -11.61
N THR A 244 -4.58 -10.39 -10.34
CA THR A 244 -5.51 -10.56 -9.22
C THR A 244 -6.14 -9.25 -8.81
N ILE A 245 -7.46 -9.22 -8.64
CA ILE A 245 -8.22 -8.04 -8.17
C ILE A 245 -8.18 -8.03 -6.63
N PRO A 246 -7.47 -7.10 -5.97
CA PRO A 246 -7.14 -7.22 -4.54
C PRO A 246 -8.29 -6.97 -3.57
N GLN A 247 -9.45 -6.54 -4.04
CA GLN A 247 -10.57 -6.14 -3.16
C GLN A 247 -11.72 -7.14 -3.12
N ARG A 248 -11.55 -8.30 -3.73
CA ARG A 248 -12.58 -9.35 -3.72
C ARG A 248 -12.10 -10.55 -2.91
N ASP A 249 -12.97 -11.05 -2.04
CA ASP A 249 -12.66 -12.09 -1.04
C ASP A 249 -12.59 -13.53 -1.61
N MET A 250 -12.72 -13.71 -2.90
CA MET A 250 -12.80 -15.02 -3.53
C MET A 250 -11.50 -15.40 -4.24
N ALA A 251 -11.13 -16.69 -4.13
CA ALA A 251 -9.90 -17.21 -4.74
C ALA A 251 -9.87 -17.06 -6.26
N ASP A 252 -11.01 -16.85 -6.89
CA ASP A 252 -11.19 -16.87 -8.33
C ASP A 252 -11.32 -15.47 -8.97
N ASP A 253 -10.95 -14.41 -8.23
CA ASP A 253 -11.03 -13.03 -8.73
C ASP A 253 -9.74 -12.58 -9.44
N ALA A 254 -9.23 -13.43 -10.32
CA ALA A 254 -8.05 -13.13 -11.11
C ALA A 254 -8.30 -13.45 -12.59
N TYR A 255 -7.62 -12.69 -13.47
CA TYR A 255 -7.36 -13.18 -14.81
C TYR A 255 -6.11 -14.05 -14.73
N GLU A 256 -6.24 -15.34 -15.06
CA GLU A 256 -5.13 -16.26 -15.11
C GLU A 256 -4.75 -16.51 -16.57
N VAL A 257 -3.47 -16.40 -16.91
CA VAL A 257 -2.97 -16.53 -18.27
C VAL A 257 -1.81 -17.51 -18.31
N GLU A 258 -1.91 -18.51 -19.19
CA GLU A 258 -0.78 -19.36 -19.54
C GLU A 258 -0.15 -18.87 -20.86
N VAL A 259 1.18 -18.69 -20.85
CA VAL A 259 1.96 -18.26 -22.03
C VAL A 259 3.02 -19.32 -22.31
N ASP A 260 3.07 -19.81 -23.54
CA ASP A 260 4.07 -20.79 -23.97
C ASP A 260 5.48 -20.18 -23.95
N ASP A 261 6.45 -20.88 -23.34
CA ASP A 261 7.82 -20.37 -23.23
C ASP A 261 8.58 -20.36 -24.56
N LYS A 262 8.13 -21.12 -25.55
CA LYS A 262 8.81 -21.26 -26.82
C LYS A 262 8.59 -20.12 -27.79
N ASP A 263 7.35 -19.63 -27.84
CA ASP A 263 6.94 -18.64 -28.83
C ASP A 263 6.19 -17.44 -28.22
N GLY A 264 6.06 -17.40 -26.89
CA GLY A 264 5.44 -16.29 -26.16
C GLY A 264 3.93 -16.14 -26.42
N LYS A 265 3.24 -17.16 -26.91
CA LYS A 265 1.81 -17.09 -27.21
C LYS A 265 0.97 -17.50 -26.00
N VAL A 266 -0.15 -16.83 -25.82
CA VAL A 266 -1.19 -17.23 -24.88
C VAL A 266 -1.77 -18.58 -25.28
N THR A 267 -1.71 -19.57 -24.39
CA THR A 267 -2.24 -20.93 -24.58
C THR A 267 -3.44 -21.24 -23.70
N GLY A 268 -3.62 -20.49 -22.62
CA GLY A 268 -4.75 -20.59 -21.72
C GLY A 268 -5.10 -19.22 -21.14
N LEU A 269 -6.39 -18.96 -20.95
CA LEU A 269 -6.87 -17.69 -20.40
C LEU A 269 -8.20 -17.91 -19.68
N TRP A 270 -8.24 -17.52 -18.42
CA TRP A 270 -9.42 -17.61 -17.54
C TRP A 270 -9.66 -16.24 -16.91
N GLY A 271 -10.92 -15.85 -16.86
CA GLY A 271 -11.34 -14.60 -16.21
C GLY A 271 -11.80 -14.81 -14.78
N PRO A 272 -12.02 -13.70 -14.05
CA PRO A 272 -12.65 -13.75 -12.74
C PRO A 272 -14.00 -14.47 -12.84
N GLN A 273 -14.22 -15.45 -11.97
CA GLN A 273 -15.51 -16.12 -11.91
C GLN A 273 -16.48 -15.26 -11.13
N ASP A 274 -17.55 -14.82 -11.77
CA ASP A 274 -18.68 -14.25 -11.03
C ASP A 274 -19.26 -15.37 -10.17
N GLY A 275 -19.23 -15.17 -8.84
CA GLY A 275 -19.55 -16.18 -7.81
C GLY A 275 -20.99 -16.74 -7.82
N ASN A 276 -21.50 -17.04 -9.00
CA ASN A 276 -22.74 -17.73 -9.32
C ASN A 276 -22.46 -19.01 -10.12
N GLY A 277 -21.60 -19.88 -9.55
CA GLY A 277 -21.43 -21.23 -10.02
C GLY A 277 -22.21 -22.22 -9.13
#